data_277c7eda8bb1b47ca728d26331fb0bba
#
_entry.id   277c7eda8bb1b47ca728d26331fb0bba
#
_cell.length_a   1.000
_cell.length_b   1.000
_cell.length_c   1.000
_cell.angle_alpha   90.00
_cell.angle_beta   90.00
_cell.angle_gamma   90.00
#
_symmetry.space_group_name_H-M   'P 1'
#
loop_
_entity.id
_entity.type
_entity.pdbx_description
1 polymer ?
#
loop_
_entity_poly.entity_id
_entity_poly.type
_entity_poly.pdbx_seq_one_letter_code
_entity_poly.pdbx_strand_id
1 'polypeptide(L)'
;MSFHPVEPEQMPERKLVSARKGRGDARERMVTNFIGIDVSKDFLDVCLRPSGEMLRVSNDEVGISALVEHLCAGRPMLVVVEATGGYESPLSAALALAGIAVAVVNPRQVRDFAKAVGRLAKTDAIDAAVLAQFAEVVKPEPRSLPDEQARVLEALVARRRQLVEMLTAERLRLSRSVPAVRPNIQASVNWLRRQLGDIDRDLGNEIKKSPLWRAKDDLLQSVPGIGPVVSRTLLADLPEAGLSADGRFAASNEISVHRSQH
;
A
#
# COMPACT_ATOMS: atom_id res chain seq x y z
N MET A 1 56.95 -36.14 -39.68
CA MET A 1 55.73 -35.35 -39.64
C MET A 1 56.09 -34.07 -38.91
N SER A 2 56.30 -32.98 -39.69
CA SER A 2 56.78 -31.71 -39.17
C SER A 2 55.61 -30.81 -38.91
N PHE A 3 55.50 -30.32 -37.67
CA PHE A 3 54.54 -29.30 -37.30
C PHE A 3 55.11 -27.91 -37.63
N HIS A 4 54.41 -27.14 -38.43
CA HIS A 4 54.69 -25.72 -38.66
C HIS A 4 53.81 -24.89 -37.72
N PRO A 5 54.36 -23.90 -37.03
CA PRO A 5 53.57 -22.95 -36.22
C PRO A 5 52.97 -21.87 -37.15
N VAL A 6 51.68 -21.56 -36.92
CA VAL A 6 50.96 -20.48 -37.58
C VAL A 6 51.25 -19.18 -36.82
N GLU A 7 51.71 -18.13 -37.53
CA GLU A 7 51.92 -16.79 -37.01
C GLU A 7 50.58 -16.08 -36.70
N PRO A 8 50.51 -15.23 -35.69
CA PRO A 8 49.31 -14.47 -35.41
C PRO A 8 49.17 -13.26 -36.33
N GLU A 9 48.02 -13.15 -36.96
CA GLU A 9 47.59 -12.09 -37.85
C GLU A 9 47.47 -10.75 -37.12
N GLN A 10 48.13 -9.70 -37.64
CA GLN A 10 48.17 -8.34 -37.10
C GLN A 10 46.83 -7.66 -37.31
N MET A 11 46.16 -7.26 -36.22
CA MET A 11 44.98 -6.40 -36.24
C MET A 11 45.37 -4.95 -36.55
N PRO A 12 44.63 -4.21 -37.40
CA PRO A 12 44.98 -2.82 -37.73
C PRO A 12 44.63 -1.87 -36.58
N GLU A 13 45.60 -0.95 -36.32
CA GLU A 13 45.48 0.14 -35.36
C GLU A 13 44.28 1.04 -35.68
N ARG A 14 43.32 1.12 -34.78
CA ARG A 14 42.27 2.14 -34.83
C ARG A 14 42.81 3.47 -34.36
N LYS A 15 42.91 4.45 -35.28
CA LYS A 15 43.21 5.84 -35.01
C LYS A 15 42.28 6.43 -33.96
N LEU A 16 42.83 6.89 -32.84
CA LEU A 16 42.12 7.75 -31.88
C LEU A 16 41.71 9.04 -32.55
N VAL A 17 40.44 9.22 -32.77
CA VAL A 17 39.85 10.52 -33.14
C VAL A 17 39.71 11.34 -31.85
N SER A 18 40.51 12.40 -31.76
CA SER A 18 40.48 13.40 -30.70
C SER A 18 39.06 14.01 -30.61
N ALA A 19 38.30 13.65 -29.59
CA ALA A 19 37.04 14.32 -29.29
C ALA A 19 37.31 15.68 -28.65
N ARG A 20 36.94 16.73 -29.34
CA ARG A 20 36.91 18.10 -28.86
C ARG A 20 36.12 18.24 -27.58
N LYS A 21 36.77 18.76 -26.56
CA LYS A 21 36.22 19.19 -25.28
C LYS A 21 35.21 20.32 -25.49
N GLY A 22 33.94 19.95 -25.73
CA GLY A 22 32.83 20.88 -25.65
C GLY A 22 32.51 21.09 -24.17
N ARG A 23 32.80 22.30 -23.66
CA ARG A 23 32.19 22.80 -22.42
C ARG A 23 30.69 22.95 -22.68
N GLY A 24 29.91 21.91 -22.37
CA GLY A 24 28.47 21.94 -22.41
C GLY A 24 27.98 21.71 -20.97
N ASP A 25 27.27 22.70 -20.53
CA ASP A 25 26.45 22.87 -19.34
C ASP A 25 25.98 21.50 -18.74
N ALA A 26 26.72 20.99 -17.76
CA ALA A 26 26.33 19.84 -16.97
C ALA A 26 25.37 20.33 -15.87
N ARG A 27 24.21 20.85 -16.23
CA ARG A 27 23.00 20.65 -15.44
C ARG A 27 22.67 19.19 -15.58
N GLU A 28 23.18 18.37 -14.64
CA GLU A 28 22.61 17.05 -14.38
C GLU A 28 21.09 17.25 -14.27
N ARG A 29 20.38 16.91 -15.34
CA ARG A 29 18.94 16.70 -15.23
C ARG A 29 18.81 15.59 -14.22
N MET A 30 18.41 15.92 -13.01
CA MET A 30 17.96 14.93 -12.03
C MET A 30 16.87 14.12 -12.73
N VAL A 31 17.24 12.93 -13.17
CA VAL A 31 16.27 12.00 -13.75
C VAL A 31 15.34 11.64 -12.59
N THR A 32 14.16 12.19 -12.62
CA THR A 32 13.16 11.98 -11.58
C THR A 32 12.59 10.59 -11.77
N ASN A 33 13.05 9.64 -10.97
CA ASN A 33 12.63 8.25 -11.09
C ASN A 33 11.34 8.02 -10.29
N PHE A 34 10.32 7.53 -10.98
CA PHE A 34 9.07 7.06 -10.36
C PHE A 34 9.02 5.54 -10.48
N ILE A 35 8.61 4.89 -9.40
CA ILE A 35 8.63 3.43 -9.31
C ILE A 35 7.24 2.93 -8.95
N GLY A 36 6.77 1.92 -9.67
CA GLY A 36 5.58 1.17 -9.35
C GLY A 36 5.94 -0.25 -8.96
N ILE A 37 5.37 -0.73 -7.87
CA ILE A 37 5.60 -2.09 -7.37
C ILE A 37 4.26 -2.77 -7.19
N ASP A 38 4.03 -3.82 -7.98
CA ASP A 38 2.95 -4.76 -7.77
C ASP A 38 3.41 -5.85 -6.80
N VAL A 39 2.60 -6.09 -5.76
CA VAL A 39 2.96 -6.98 -4.66
C VAL A 39 2.08 -8.21 -4.67
N SER A 40 2.69 -9.37 -4.79
CA SER A 40 2.07 -10.66 -4.54
C SER A 40 2.61 -11.30 -3.25
N LYS A 41 2.06 -12.43 -2.88
CA LYS A 41 2.53 -13.19 -1.72
C LYS A 41 4.02 -13.55 -1.83
N ASP A 42 4.46 -13.98 -3.01
CA ASP A 42 5.77 -14.59 -3.20
C ASP A 42 6.76 -13.67 -3.95
N PHE A 43 6.26 -12.67 -4.70
CA PHE A 43 7.07 -11.83 -5.57
C PHE A 43 6.66 -10.35 -5.52
N LEU A 44 7.63 -9.50 -5.85
CA LEU A 44 7.50 -8.08 -6.10
C LEU A 44 7.85 -7.82 -7.56
N ASP A 45 6.90 -7.32 -8.35
CA ASP A 45 7.13 -6.86 -9.71
C ASP A 45 7.32 -5.36 -9.71
N VAL A 46 8.47 -4.90 -10.19
CA VAL A 46 8.92 -3.52 -10.11
C VAL A 46 9.07 -2.92 -11.49
N CYS A 47 8.53 -1.74 -11.72
CA CYS A 47 8.74 -0.96 -12.93
C CYS A 47 9.34 0.40 -12.59
N LEU A 48 10.43 0.76 -13.27
CA LEU A 48 11.13 2.04 -13.12
C LEU A 48 10.77 2.97 -14.28
N ARG A 49 10.41 4.21 -14.00
CA ARG A 49 10.22 5.25 -15.01
C ARG A 49 11.24 6.37 -14.82
N PRO A 50 11.76 6.99 -15.89
CA PRO A 50 11.29 6.86 -17.28
C PRO A 50 11.91 5.69 -18.06
N SER A 51 12.87 4.91 -17.51
CA SER A 51 13.61 3.88 -18.24
C SER A 51 12.71 2.76 -18.80
N GLY A 52 11.62 2.43 -18.11
CA GLY A 52 10.79 1.28 -18.42
C GLY A 52 11.42 -0.06 -17.98
N GLU A 53 12.48 -0.01 -17.20
CA GLU A 53 13.14 -1.20 -16.66
C GLU A 53 12.19 -1.97 -15.75
N MET A 54 12.18 -3.29 -15.92
CA MET A 54 11.37 -4.21 -15.13
C MET A 54 12.27 -5.13 -14.31
N LEU A 55 11.96 -5.27 -13.04
CA LEU A 55 12.64 -6.16 -12.10
C LEU A 55 11.62 -7.06 -11.43
N ARG A 56 12.01 -8.29 -11.09
CA ARG A 56 11.24 -9.18 -10.22
C ARG A 56 12.14 -9.70 -9.12
N VAL A 57 11.69 -9.55 -7.88
CA VAL A 57 12.39 -10.06 -6.69
C VAL A 57 11.42 -10.84 -5.81
N SER A 58 11.94 -11.68 -4.90
CA SER A 58 11.09 -12.38 -3.93
C SER A 58 10.52 -11.40 -2.90
N ASN A 59 9.29 -11.67 -2.42
CA ASN A 59 8.67 -10.91 -1.34
C ASN A 59 9.03 -11.53 0.02
N ASP A 60 10.33 -11.58 0.30
CA ASP A 60 10.92 -12.02 1.56
C ASP A 60 11.99 -11.02 2.03
N GLU A 61 12.56 -11.26 3.19
CA GLU A 61 13.56 -10.36 3.78
C GLU A 61 14.76 -10.12 2.86
N VAL A 62 15.22 -11.15 2.15
CA VAL A 62 16.38 -11.07 1.26
C VAL A 62 16.06 -10.25 0.00
N GLY A 63 14.93 -10.56 -0.66
CA GLY A 63 14.51 -9.84 -1.86
C GLY A 63 14.17 -8.39 -1.57
N ILE A 64 13.48 -8.11 -0.47
CA ILE A 64 13.16 -6.74 -0.03
C ILE A 64 14.44 -5.95 0.25
N SER A 65 15.42 -6.53 0.98
CA SER A 65 16.68 -5.85 1.31
C SER A 65 17.47 -5.53 0.04
N ALA A 66 17.59 -6.47 -0.90
CA ALA A 66 18.27 -6.26 -2.17
C ALA A 66 17.58 -5.18 -3.02
N LEU A 67 16.25 -5.17 -3.05
CA LEU A 67 15.48 -4.15 -3.76
C LEU A 67 15.69 -2.77 -3.14
N VAL A 68 15.62 -2.63 -1.83
CA VAL A 68 15.84 -1.35 -1.12
C VAL A 68 17.23 -0.82 -1.39
N GLU A 69 18.27 -1.65 -1.34
CA GLU A 69 19.65 -1.26 -1.66
C GLU A 69 19.75 -0.74 -3.12
N HIS A 70 19.16 -1.45 -4.07
CA HIS A 70 19.12 -1.05 -5.47
C HIS A 70 18.41 0.30 -5.65
N LEU A 71 17.26 0.51 -4.99
CA LEU A 71 16.49 1.75 -5.09
C LEU A 71 17.17 2.92 -4.39
N CYS A 72 17.88 2.70 -3.29
CA CYS A 72 18.67 3.75 -2.62
C CYS A 72 19.72 4.35 -3.55
N ALA A 73 20.38 3.53 -4.37
CA ALA A 73 21.34 4.00 -5.36
C ALA A 73 20.71 4.89 -6.44
N GLY A 74 19.47 4.56 -6.86
CA GLY A 74 18.71 5.29 -7.88
C GLY A 74 18.01 6.57 -7.39
N ARG A 75 17.93 6.80 -6.08
CA ARG A 75 17.24 7.94 -5.42
C ARG A 75 15.88 8.27 -6.05
N PRO A 76 14.91 7.37 -5.99
CA PRO A 76 13.60 7.60 -6.58
C PRO A 76 12.90 8.78 -5.91
N MET A 77 12.12 9.53 -6.70
CA MET A 77 11.29 10.59 -6.16
C MET A 77 10.10 10.03 -5.38
N LEU A 78 9.51 8.95 -5.89
CA LEU A 78 8.34 8.32 -5.29
C LEU A 78 8.25 6.86 -5.72
N VAL A 79 7.99 5.99 -4.75
CA VAL A 79 7.59 4.60 -4.97
C VAL A 79 6.11 4.47 -4.68
N VAL A 80 5.35 3.89 -5.61
CA VAL A 80 3.92 3.58 -5.42
C VAL A 80 3.74 2.09 -5.35
N VAL A 81 3.02 1.65 -4.33
CA VAL A 81 2.72 0.25 -4.03
C VAL A 81 1.20 0.10 -3.93
N GLU A 82 0.63 -0.96 -4.52
CA GLU A 82 -0.79 -1.25 -4.36
C GLU A 82 -1.05 -1.98 -3.03
N ALA A 83 -2.11 -1.59 -2.31
CA ALA A 83 -2.55 -2.28 -1.09
C ALA A 83 -3.07 -3.68 -1.43
N THR A 84 -2.43 -4.73 -0.93
CA THR A 84 -2.70 -6.15 -1.23
C THR A 84 -3.11 -6.96 -0.01
N GLY A 85 -3.68 -6.30 1.00
CA GLY A 85 -4.18 -6.96 2.22
C GLY A 85 -3.08 -7.34 3.21
N GLY A 86 -1.94 -6.62 3.18
CA GLY A 86 -0.86 -6.74 4.16
C GLY A 86 0.47 -7.27 3.60
N TYR A 87 0.48 -7.87 2.40
CA TYR A 87 1.73 -8.34 1.78
C TYR A 87 2.68 -7.19 1.41
N GLU A 88 2.17 -5.98 1.24
CA GLU A 88 2.91 -4.75 0.96
C GLU A 88 3.61 -4.17 2.19
N SER A 89 3.18 -4.55 3.39
CA SER A 89 3.62 -3.90 4.63
C SER A 89 5.13 -4.05 4.92
N PRO A 90 5.76 -5.23 4.76
CA PRO A 90 7.20 -5.37 5.00
C PRO A 90 8.04 -4.51 4.05
N LEU A 91 7.67 -4.49 2.76
CA LEU A 91 8.34 -3.66 1.75
C LEU A 91 8.19 -2.18 2.06
N SER A 92 6.97 -1.73 2.34
CA SER A 92 6.68 -0.32 2.64
C SER A 92 7.45 0.15 3.88
N ALA A 93 7.56 -0.71 4.91
CA ALA A 93 8.35 -0.44 6.11
C ALA A 93 9.84 -0.29 5.78
N ALA A 94 10.40 -1.21 5.00
CA ALA A 94 11.81 -1.18 4.63
C ALA A 94 12.16 0.06 3.78
N LEU A 95 11.30 0.43 2.82
CA LEU A 95 11.47 1.64 2.01
C LEU A 95 11.44 2.92 2.87
N ALA A 96 10.49 3.03 3.78
CA ALA A 96 10.37 4.20 4.66
C ALA A 96 11.55 4.30 5.63
N LEU A 97 12.03 3.19 6.21
CA LEU A 97 13.24 3.15 7.05
C LEU A 97 14.48 3.59 6.28
N ALA A 98 14.55 3.27 4.99
CA ALA A 98 15.62 3.73 4.10
C ALA A 98 15.48 5.19 3.64
N GLY A 99 14.44 5.91 4.09
CA GLY A 99 14.17 7.31 3.72
C GLY A 99 13.64 7.49 2.29
N ILE A 100 13.12 6.42 1.67
CA ILE A 100 12.50 6.46 0.35
C ILE A 100 11.02 6.83 0.50
N ALA A 101 10.59 7.84 -0.24
CA ALA A 101 9.18 8.25 -0.28
C ALA A 101 8.32 7.13 -0.87
N VAL A 102 7.38 6.61 -0.10
CA VAL A 102 6.48 5.52 -0.51
C VAL A 102 5.02 5.91 -0.30
N ALA A 103 4.18 5.65 -1.31
CA ALA A 103 2.74 5.80 -1.23
C ALA A 103 2.06 4.46 -1.46
N VAL A 104 1.31 3.99 -0.46
CA VAL A 104 0.44 2.81 -0.60
C VAL A 104 -0.92 3.30 -1.09
N VAL A 105 -1.36 2.80 -2.26
CA VAL A 105 -2.55 3.29 -2.95
C VAL A 105 -3.66 2.24 -3.00
N ASN A 106 -4.90 2.73 -3.06
CA ASN A 106 -6.06 1.83 -3.15
C ASN A 106 -6.14 1.19 -4.55
N PRO A 107 -6.36 -0.13 -4.66
CA PRO A 107 -6.53 -0.85 -5.93
C PRO A 107 -7.60 -0.26 -6.86
N ARG A 108 -8.63 0.38 -6.31
CA ARG A 108 -9.67 1.04 -7.11
C ARG A 108 -9.13 2.24 -7.87
N GLN A 109 -8.31 3.08 -7.21
CA GLN A 109 -7.71 4.26 -7.83
C GLN A 109 -6.81 3.87 -9.00
N VAL A 110 -5.99 2.84 -8.81
CA VAL A 110 -5.08 2.33 -9.86
C VAL A 110 -5.87 1.76 -11.04
N ARG A 111 -6.92 0.98 -10.77
CA ARG A 111 -7.81 0.42 -11.81
C ARG A 111 -8.55 1.51 -12.58
N ASP A 112 -9.04 2.53 -11.92
CA ASP A 112 -9.75 3.63 -12.59
C ASP A 112 -8.79 4.47 -13.43
N PHE A 113 -7.56 4.70 -12.94
CA PHE A 113 -6.49 5.31 -13.72
C PHE A 113 -6.11 4.46 -14.94
N ALA A 114 -5.94 3.13 -14.78
CA ALA A 114 -5.63 2.22 -15.88
C ALA A 114 -6.69 2.28 -17.00
N LYS A 115 -7.98 2.33 -16.63
CA LYS A 115 -9.09 2.54 -17.58
C LYS A 115 -8.97 3.89 -18.29
N ALA A 116 -8.69 4.97 -17.55
CA ALA A 116 -8.57 6.32 -18.10
C ALA A 116 -7.42 6.44 -19.12
N VAL A 117 -6.32 5.72 -18.92
CA VAL A 117 -5.17 5.68 -19.86
C VAL A 117 -5.26 4.56 -20.91
N GLY A 118 -6.42 3.86 -20.99
CA GLY A 118 -6.67 2.85 -22.01
C GLY A 118 -5.94 1.51 -21.81
N ARG A 119 -5.42 1.23 -20.61
CA ARG A 119 -4.74 -0.03 -20.29
C ARG A 119 -5.69 -0.99 -19.60
N LEU A 120 -6.30 -1.88 -20.39
CA LEU A 120 -7.30 -2.85 -19.93
C LEU A 120 -6.78 -4.29 -19.74
N ALA A 121 -5.60 -4.60 -20.29
CA ALA A 121 -5.00 -5.93 -20.15
C ALA A 121 -4.40 -6.10 -18.75
N LYS A 122 -4.64 -7.25 -18.12
CA LYS A 122 -4.18 -7.57 -16.76
C LYS A 122 -3.05 -8.60 -16.82
N THR A 123 -1.84 -8.17 -16.50
CA THR A 123 -0.69 -9.03 -16.14
C THR A 123 0.15 -8.29 -15.10
N ASP A 124 0.84 -9.02 -14.22
CA ASP A 124 1.64 -8.43 -13.13
C ASP A 124 2.64 -7.36 -13.64
N ALA A 125 3.28 -7.61 -14.79
CA ALA A 125 4.18 -6.63 -15.41
C ALA A 125 3.46 -5.37 -15.89
N ILE A 126 2.22 -5.49 -16.39
CA ILE A 126 1.40 -4.35 -16.78
C ILE A 126 0.94 -3.59 -15.55
N ASP A 127 0.62 -4.29 -14.45
CA ASP A 127 0.16 -3.70 -13.20
C ASP A 127 1.28 -2.86 -12.56
N ALA A 128 2.53 -3.35 -12.50
CA ALA A 128 3.69 -2.57 -12.05
C ALA A 128 3.97 -1.35 -12.94
N ALA A 129 3.84 -1.48 -14.27
CA ALA A 129 4.03 -0.37 -15.19
C ALA A 129 2.92 0.70 -15.08
N VAL A 130 1.68 0.29 -14.79
CA VAL A 130 0.57 1.22 -14.51
C VAL A 130 0.81 1.95 -13.19
N LEU A 131 1.27 1.25 -12.14
CA LEU A 131 1.63 1.86 -10.87
C LEU A 131 2.76 2.89 -11.02
N ALA A 132 3.79 2.59 -11.80
CA ALA A 132 4.87 3.54 -12.08
C ALA A 132 4.37 4.77 -12.87
N GLN A 133 3.45 4.57 -13.82
CA GLN A 133 2.81 5.68 -14.54
C GLN A 133 1.88 6.49 -13.63
N PHE A 134 1.16 5.84 -12.75
CA PHE A 134 0.34 6.48 -11.72
C PHE A 134 1.20 7.35 -10.80
N ALA A 135 2.35 6.83 -10.34
CA ALA A 135 3.31 7.57 -9.54
C ALA A 135 3.78 8.86 -10.24
N GLU A 136 4.08 8.79 -11.53
CA GLU A 136 4.57 9.93 -12.33
C GLU A 136 3.50 11.00 -12.57
N VAL A 137 2.26 10.57 -12.91
CA VAL A 137 1.17 11.46 -13.34
C VAL A 137 0.40 12.02 -12.15
N VAL A 138 0.02 11.17 -11.20
CA VAL A 138 -0.83 11.54 -10.07
C VAL A 138 -0.02 12.08 -8.91
N LYS A 139 1.21 11.56 -8.71
CA LYS A 139 2.13 11.93 -7.62
C LYS A 139 1.41 11.89 -6.26
N PRO A 140 0.86 10.72 -5.89
CA PRO A 140 0.17 10.60 -4.62
C PRO A 140 1.12 10.98 -3.47
N GLU A 141 0.56 11.64 -2.45
CA GLU A 141 1.34 12.01 -1.27
C GLU A 141 1.90 10.75 -0.58
N PRO A 142 3.22 10.72 -0.28
CA PRO A 142 3.78 9.65 0.52
C PRO A 142 3.07 9.58 1.85
N ARG A 143 2.50 8.44 2.19
CA ARG A 143 1.94 8.25 3.52
C ARG A 143 3.05 7.80 4.45
N SER A 144 3.16 8.47 5.60
CA SER A 144 3.88 7.89 6.72
C SER A 144 3.26 6.52 7.01
N LEU A 145 4.11 5.51 7.22
CA LEU A 145 3.60 4.20 7.65
C LEU A 145 2.70 4.40 8.87
N PRO A 146 1.54 3.72 8.92
CA PRO A 146 0.78 3.67 10.15
C PRO A 146 1.72 3.22 11.27
N ASP A 147 1.74 3.94 12.38
CA ASP A 147 2.48 3.51 13.54
C ASP A 147 1.98 2.12 14.00
N GLU A 148 2.75 1.45 14.83
CA GLU A 148 2.39 0.10 15.31
C GLU A 148 1.00 0.11 15.95
N GLN A 149 0.63 1.18 16.66
CA GLN A 149 -0.69 1.32 17.25
C GLN A 149 -1.80 1.40 16.20
N ALA A 150 -1.59 2.16 15.11
CA ALA A 150 -2.57 2.26 14.03
C ALA A 150 -2.78 0.90 13.35
N ARG A 151 -1.69 0.14 13.09
CA ARG A 151 -1.78 -1.22 12.53
C ARG A 151 -2.53 -2.19 13.43
N VAL A 152 -2.28 -2.15 14.74
CA VAL A 152 -3.00 -2.97 15.71
C VAL A 152 -4.49 -2.62 15.73
N LEU A 153 -4.82 -1.33 15.73
CA LEU A 153 -6.20 -0.86 15.71
C LEU A 153 -6.94 -1.32 14.43
N GLU A 154 -6.32 -1.16 13.27
CA GLU A 154 -6.85 -1.61 11.99
C GLU A 154 -7.11 -3.13 11.98
N ALA A 155 -6.17 -3.92 12.47
CA ALA A 155 -6.30 -5.37 12.57
C ALA A 155 -7.46 -5.77 13.51
N LEU A 156 -7.62 -5.10 14.64
CA LEU A 156 -8.72 -5.35 15.57
C LEU A 156 -10.08 -4.97 14.95
N VAL A 157 -10.17 -3.85 14.23
CA VAL A 157 -11.41 -3.45 13.52
C VAL A 157 -11.75 -4.43 12.41
N ALA A 158 -10.77 -4.89 11.63
CA ALA A 158 -10.96 -5.91 10.61
C ALA A 158 -11.47 -7.23 11.23
N ARG A 159 -10.86 -7.66 12.35
CA ARG A 159 -11.31 -8.86 13.07
C ARG A 159 -12.72 -8.73 13.61
N ARG A 160 -13.07 -7.57 14.16
CA ARG A 160 -14.43 -7.28 14.62
C ARG A 160 -15.45 -7.43 13.48
N ARG A 161 -15.15 -6.89 12.29
CA ARG A 161 -16.02 -7.01 11.11
C ARG A 161 -16.28 -8.48 10.74
N GLN A 162 -15.22 -9.30 10.69
CA GLN A 162 -15.33 -10.74 10.44
C GLN A 162 -16.25 -11.43 11.47
N LEU A 163 -16.08 -11.12 12.75
CA LEU A 163 -16.90 -11.72 13.81
C LEU A 163 -18.38 -11.33 13.68
N VAL A 164 -18.68 -10.10 13.28
CA VAL A 164 -20.06 -9.63 13.01
C VAL A 164 -20.68 -10.37 11.84
N GLU A 165 -19.94 -10.59 10.76
CA GLU A 165 -20.38 -11.36 9.59
C GLU A 165 -20.68 -12.82 9.97
N MET A 166 -19.76 -13.46 10.70
CA MET A 166 -19.94 -14.83 11.20
C MET A 166 -21.16 -14.94 12.11
N LEU A 167 -21.34 -14.00 13.05
CA LEU A 167 -22.48 -13.98 13.95
C LEU A 167 -23.80 -13.81 13.20
N THR A 168 -23.82 -12.96 12.18
CA THR A 168 -24.99 -12.75 11.33
C THR A 168 -25.35 -14.01 10.57
N ALA A 169 -24.38 -14.70 9.99
CA ALA A 169 -24.56 -15.96 9.30
C ALA A 169 -25.10 -17.05 10.25
N GLU A 170 -24.52 -17.18 11.45
CA GLU A 170 -25.00 -18.17 12.44
C GLU A 170 -26.42 -17.88 12.96
N ARG A 171 -26.79 -16.61 13.14
CA ARG A 171 -28.17 -16.23 13.51
C ARG A 171 -29.16 -16.58 12.41
N LEU A 172 -28.82 -16.38 11.15
CA LEU A 172 -29.66 -16.79 10.02
C LEU A 172 -29.80 -18.31 9.94
N ARG A 173 -28.73 -19.06 10.20
CA ARG A 173 -28.81 -20.54 10.30
C ARG A 173 -29.70 -20.98 11.43
N LEU A 174 -29.58 -20.36 12.60
CA LEU A 174 -30.38 -20.68 13.78
C LEU A 174 -31.88 -20.51 13.49
N SER A 175 -32.28 -19.44 12.81
CA SER A 175 -33.70 -19.15 12.50
C SER A 175 -34.32 -20.19 11.56
N ARG A 176 -33.50 -20.82 10.70
CA ARG A 176 -33.95 -21.79 9.67
C ARG A 176 -33.67 -23.26 10.05
N SER A 177 -33.04 -23.51 11.20
CA SER A 177 -32.59 -24.83 11.57
C SER A 177 -33.70 -25.68 12.24
N VAL A 178 -33.61 -26.98 12.05
CA VAL A 178 -34.45 -27.96 12.77
C VAL A 178 -34.06 -28.03 14.24
N PRO A 179 -34.98 -28.42 15.15
CA PRO A 179 -34.74 -28.45 16.61
C PRO A 179 -33.48 -29.22 17.03
N ALA A 180 -33.16 -30.32 16.36
CA ALA A 180 -32.07 -31.20 16.71
C ALA A 180 -30.67 -30.52 16.67
N VAL A 181 -30.46 -29.52 15.77
CA VAL A 181 -29.15 -28.83 15.59
C VAL A 181 -29.10 -27.43 16.23
N ARG A 182 -30.27 -26.90 16.66
CA ARG A 182 -30.34 -25.58 17.31
C ARG A 182 -29.41 -25.40 18.52
N PRO A 183 -29.26 -26.35 19.43
CA PRO A 183 -28.37 -26.19 20.59
C PRO A 183 -26.92 -25.96 20.16
N ASN A 184 -26.45 -26.69 19.14
CA ASN A 184 -25.08 -26.52 18.59
C ASN A 184 -24.87 -25.13 17.98
N ILE A 185 -25.81 -24.70 17.13
CA ILE A 185 -25.73 -23.36 16.49
C ILE A 185 -25.82 -22.25 17.55
N GLN A 186 -26.68 -22.44 18.57
CA GLN A 186 -26.83 -21.48 19.67
C GLN A 186 -25.51 -21.35 20.48
N ALA A 187 -24.79 -22.46 20.67
CA ALA A 187 -23.47 -22.45 21.32
C ALA A 187 -22.47 -21.60 20.51
N SER A 188 -22.44 -21.74 19.19
CA SER A 188 -21.61 -20.91 18.27
C SER A 188 -21.98 -19.43 18.34
N VAL A 189 -23.27 -19.09 18.30
CA VAL A 189 -23.77 -17.72 18.47
C VAL A 189 -23.29 -17.12 19.80
N ASN A 190 -23.38 -17.87 20.89
CA ASN A 190 -22.96 -17.41 22.21
C ASN A 190 -21.44 -17.22 22.29
N TRP A 191 -20.66 -18.09 21.66
CA TRP A 191 -19.22 -17.96 21.58
C TRP A 191 -18.82 -16.71 20.77
N LEU A 192 -19.42 -16.50 19.58
CA LEU A 192 -19.15 -15.32 18.73
C LEU A 192 -19.49 -14.01 19.45
N ARG A 193 -20.56 -13.97 20.24
CA ARG A 193 -20.91 -12.79 21.07
C ARG A 193 -19.84 -12.49 22.11
N ARG A 194 -19.30 -13.53 22.77
CA ARG A 194 -18.19 -13.31 23.72
C ARG A 194 -16.96 -12.77 23.03
N GLN A 195 -16.57 -13.37 21.88
CA GLN A 195 -15.43 -12.89 21.09
C GLN A 195 -15.58 -11.43 20.65
N LEU A 196 -16.78 -11.01 20.24
CA LEU A 196 -17.06 -9.60 19.94
C LEU A 196 -16.88 -8.70 21.16
N GLY A 197 -17.32 -9.12 22.33
CA GLY A 197 -17.13 -8.36 23.58
C GLY A 197 -15.64 -8.23 23.95
N ASP A 198 -14.85 -9.27 23.71
CA ASP A 198 -13.41 -9.25 23.97
C ASP A 198 -12.69 -8.27 22.99
N ILE A 199 -12.95 -8.38 21.69
CA ILE A 199 -12.41 -7.44 20.68
C ILE A 199 -12.83 -5.99 20.95
N ASP A 200 -14.09 -5.74 21.35
CA ASP A 200 -14.56 -4.39 21.68
C ASP A 200 -13.82 -3.82 22.90
N ARG A 201 -13.44 -4.67 23.84
CA ARG A 201 -12.62 -4.30 25.01
C ARG A 201 -11.19 -3.97 24.58
N ASP A 202 -10.59 -4.82 23.74
CA ASP A 202 -9.23 -4.64 23.25
C ASP A 202 -9.10 -3.35 22.42
N LEU A 203 -10.06 -3.08 21.52
CA LEU A 203 -10.16 -1.81 20.80
C LEU A 203 -10.20 -0.60 21.74
N GLY A 204 -11.03 -0.67 22.80
CA GLY A 204 -11.09 0.39 23.80
C GLY A 204 -9.77 0.58 24.56
N ASN A 205 -9.04 -0.49 24.83
CA ASN A 205 -7.75 -0.45 25.49
C ASN A 205 -6.66 0.15 24.58
N GLU A 206 -6.62 -0.23 23.30
CA GLU A 206 -5.66 0.35 22.35
C GLU A 206 -5.86 1.84 22.16
N ILE A 207 -7.11 2.32 22.03
CA ILE A 207 -7.40 3.75 21.93
C ILE A 207 -6.95 4.50 23.18
N LYS A 208 -7.12 3.92 24.37
CA LYS A 208 -6.71 4.55 25.64
C LYS A 208 -5.21 4.69 25.81
N LYS A 209 -4.39 3.90 25.10
CA LYS A 209 -2.93 3.99 25.17
C LYS A 209 -2.38 5.28 24.58
N SER A 210 -3.06 5.87 23.61
CA SER A 210 -2.65 7.12 22.95
C SER A 210 -3.54 8.30 23.36
N PRO A 211 -2.96 9.38 23.91
CA PRO A 211 -3.71 10.60 24.20
C PRO A 211 -4.37 11.20 22.95
N LEU A 212 -3.70 11.12 21.80
CA LEU A 212 -4.21 11.61 20.53
C LEU A 212 -5.44 10.82 20.07
N TRP A 213 -5.39 9.48 20.16
CA TRP A 213 -6.51 8.60 19.77
C TRP A 213 -7.71 8.79 20.70
N ARG A 214 -7.48 8.99 22.00
CA ARG A 214 -8.55 9.32 22.95
C ARG A 214 -9.26 10.62 22.58
N ALA A 215 -8.48 11.68 22.34
CA ALA A 215 -9.06 12.98 21.97
C ALA A 215 -9.88 12.89 20.67
N LYS A 216 -9.41 12.12 19.69
CA LYS A 216 -10.16 11.86 18.45
C LYS A 216 -11.44 11.04 18.70
N ASP A 217 -11.37 9.99 19.54
CA ASP A 217 -12.51 9.14 19.89
C ASP A 217 -13.58 9.94 20.63
N ASP A 218 -13.19 10.76 21.62
CA ASP A 218 -14.08 11.63 22.37
C ASP A 218 -14.77 12.66 21.46
N LEU A 219 -14.02 13.24 20.52
CA LEU A 219 -14.58 14.18 19.55
C LEU A 219 -15.59 13.50 18.62
N LEU A 220 -15.26 12.34 18.07
CA LEU A 220 -16.18 11.59 17.21
C LEU A 220 -17.45 11.19 17.94
N GLN A 221 -17.35 10.73 19.19
CA GLN A 221 -18.49 10.33 19.99
C GLN A 221 -19.32 11.54 20.50
N SER A 222 -18.79 12.77 20.45
CA SER A 222 -19.57 13.97 20.73
C SER A 222 -20.59 14.29 19.64
N VAL A 223 -20.45 13.71 18.43
CA VAL A 223 -21.39 13.90 17.34
C VAL A 223 -22.62 13.01 17.53
N PRO A 224 -23.85 13.56 17.55
CA PRO A 224 -25.05 12.76 17.68
C PRO A 224 -25.15 11.66 16.62
N GLY A 225 -25.36 10.41 17.07
CA GLY A 225 -25.44 9.23 16.19
C GLY A 225 -24.13 8.50 15.98
N ILE A 226 -23.00 9.03 16.39
CA ILE A 226 -21.70 8.32 16.39
C ILE A 226 -21.50 7.63 17.74
N GLY A 227 -21.77 6.33 17.78
CA GLY A 227 -21.47 5.50 18.95
C GLY A 227 -20.04 4.94 18.89
N PRO A 228 -19.57 4.26 19.97
CA PRO A 228 -18.20 3.75 20.08
C PRO A 228 -17.75 2.87 18.91
N VAL A 229 -18.67 2.10 18.32
CA VAL A 229 -18.37 1.22 17.18
C VAL A 229 -18.05 2.04 15.93
N VAL A 230 -18.87 3.03 15.62
CA VAL A 230 -18.69 3.89 14.45
C VAL A 230 -17.44 4.73 14.61
N SER A 231 -17.24 5.32 15.79
CA SER A 231 -16.04 6.10 16.13
C SER A 231 -14.75 5.29 15.89
N ARG A 232 -14.68 4.10 16.43
CA ARG A 232 -13.50 3.22 16.30
C ARG A 232 -13.24 2.77 14.86
N THR A 233 -14.30 2.53 14.09
CA THR A 233 -14.18 2.22 12.66
C THR A 233 -13.63 3.41 11.89
N LEU A 234 -14.15 4.62 12.15
CA LEU A 234 -13.65 5.84 11.51
C LEU A 234 -12.19 6.12 11.88
N LEU A 235 -11.80 5.89 13.13
CA LEU A 235 -10.41 6.06 13.57
C LEU A 235 -9.43 5.11 12.86
N ALA A 236 -9.85 3.89 12.58
CA ALA A 236 -9.03 2.91 11.88
C ALA A 236 -8.95 3.14 10.37
N ASP A 237 -10.11 3.47 9.75
CA ASP A 237 -10.21 3.65 8.30
C ASP A 237 -9.70 5.04 7.83
N LEU A 238 -9.69 6.04 8.73
CA LEU A 238 -9.26 7.42 8.46
C LEU A 238 -8.22 7.90 9.49
N PRO A 239 -7.04 7.26 9.57
CA PRO A 239 -6.00 7.61 10.54
C PRO A 239 -5.53 9.07 10.41
N GLU A 240 -5.64 9.63 9.20
CA GLU A 240 -5.26 11.00 8.85
C GLU A 240 -6.40 12.01 8.91
N ALA A 241 -7.59 11.65 9.41
CA ALA A 241 -8.61 12.63 9.72
C ALA A 241 -8.05 13.60 10.77
N GLY A 242 -7.15 14.48 10.30
CA GLY A 242 -6.50 15.52 11.07
C GLY A 242 -7.58 16.47 11.56
N LEU A 243 -7.61 16.68 12.84
CA LEU A 243 -8.21 17.89 13.38
C LEU A 243 -7.37 19.04 12.79
N SER A 244 -7.96 19.86 11.93
CA SER A 244 -7.39 21.18 11.65
C SER A 244 -7.31 21.91 12.98
N ALA A 245 -6.36 22.85 13.10
CA ALA A 245 -6.15 23.65 14.32
C ALA A 245 -7.42 24.34 14.82
N ASP A 246 -8.47 24.41 14.00
CA ASP A 246 -9.76 25.05 14.25
C ASP A 246 -10.86 24.05 14.72
N GLY A 247 -10.50 22.78 15.01
CA GLY A 247 -11.48 21.76 15.48
C GLY A 247 -12.48 21.29 14.42
N ARG A 248 -12.26 21.58 13.13
CA ARG A 248 -13.06 21.10 12.03
C ARG A 248 -12.44 19.85 11.42
N PHE A 249 -13.26 18.88 11.01
CA PHE A 249 -12.79 17.76 10.20
C PHE A 249 -12.21 18.28 8.88
N ALA A 250 -10.89 18.21 8.73
CA ALA A 250 -10.26 18.34 7.43
C ALA A 250 -10.42 16.97 6.72
N ALA A 251 -11.52 16.83 5.97
CA ALA A 251 -11.64 15.79 4.97
C ALA A 251 -10.61 16.13 3.88
N SER A 252 -9.46 15.51 3.92
CA SER A 252 -8.54 15.50 2.77
C SER A 252 -9.17 14.59 1.72
N ASN A 253 -10.09 15.16 0.97
CA ASN A 253 -10.36 14.95 -0.45
C ASN A 253 -11.77 15.46 -0.77
N GLU A 254 -11.81 16.46 -1.65
CA GLU A 254 -13.00 16.96 -2.29
C GLU A 254 -13.76 15.81 -2.97
N ILE A 255 -14.79 15.29 -2.31
CA ILE A 255 -15.91 14.66 -3.01
C ILE A 255 -16.74 15.82 -3.53
N SER A 256 -16.42 16.28 -4.72
CA SER A 256 -17.27 17.18 -5.50
C SER A 256 -18.58 16.45 -5.80
N VAL A 257 -19.55 16.59 -4.90
CA VAL A 257 -20.93 16.20 -5.18
C VAL A 257 -21.52 17.29 -6.06
N HIS A 258 -21.46 17.07 -7.37
CA HIS A 258 -22.26 17.82 -8.33
C HIS A 258 -23.74 17.53 -8.00
N ARG A 259 -24.36 18.46 -7.29
CA ARG A 259 -25.82 18.56 -7.20
C ARG A 259 -26.30 19.00 -8.58
N SER A 260 -26.75 18.06 -9.40
CA SER A 260 -27.62 18.37 -10.52
C SER A 260 -28.96 18.91 -9.96
N GLN A 261 -29.16 20.19 -10.11
CA GLN A 261 -30.50 20.78 -10.05
C GLN A 261 -31.20 20.48 -11.39
N HIS A 262 -32.27 19.72 -11.31
CA HIS A 262 -33.46 19.86 -12.16
C HIS A 262 -34.67 19.42 -11.34
#